data_2ed97ee9e037ed6595de11884f0b53c3
#
_entry.id   2ed97ee9e037ed6595de11884f0b53c3
#
_cell.length_a   1.000
_cell.length_b   1.000
_cell.length_c   1.000
_cell.angle_alpha   90.00
_cell.angle_beta   90.00
_cell.angle_gamma   90.00
#
_symmetry.space_group_name_H-M   'P 1'
#
loop_
_entity.id
_entity.type
_entity.pdbx_description
1 polymer ?
#
loop_
_entity_poly.entity_id
_entity_poly.type
_entity_poly.pdbx_seq_one_letter_code
_entity_poly.pdbx_strand_id
1 'polypeptide(L)'
;MHLVLEYLLADDYLARRTALRADHLALARAAHERGDLLLAGALPDPYDRALLVWTAPREVVERFVAEDPYVTEGLVTGWTIRPWNVVIG
;
A
#
# COMPACT_ATOMS: atom_id res chain seq x y z
N MET A 1 -11.84 -3.55 -13.29
CA MET A 1 -11.25 -4.57 -12.40
C MET A 1 -10.37 -3.90 -11.36
N HIS A 2 -10.48 -4.33 -10.12
CA HIS A 2 -9.66 -3.80 -9.05
C HIS A 2 -8.27 -4.42 -9.10
N LEU A 3 -7.27 -3.69 -8.58
CA LEU A 3 -5.93 -4.22 -8.35
C LEU A 3 -5.67 -4.23 -6.85
N VAL A 4 -5.01 -5.28 -6.36
CA VAL A 4 -4.58 -5.37 -4.97
C VAL A 4 -3.05 -5.28 -4.94
N LEU A 5 -2.55 -4.26 -4.27
CA LEU A 5 -1.14 -4.15 -3.92
C LEU A 5 -0.98 -4.75 -2.53
N GLU A 6 -0.18 -5.81 -2.42
CA GLU A 6 0.14 -6.42 -1.14
C GLU A 6 1.58 -6.10 -0.77
N TYR A 7 1.77 -5.56 0.43
CA TYR A 7 3.07 -5.27 1.01
C TYR A 7 3.45 -6.34 2.01
N LEU A 8 4.69 -6.83 1.94
CA LEU A 8 5.31 -7.62 3.00
C LEU A 8 6.03 -6.66 3.94
N LEU A 9 5.71 -6.71 5.22
CA LEU A 9 6.22 -5.76 6.20
C LEU A 9 7.44 -6.32 6.93
N ALA A 10 8.42 -5.46 7.20
CA ALA A 10 9.62 -5.83 7.97
C ALA A 10 9.23 -6.19 9.41
N ASP A 11 10.05 -7.00 10.07
CA ASP A 11 9.80 -7.43 11.45
C ASP A 11 9.68 -6.27 12.42
N ASP A 12 10.40 -5.16 12.17
CA ASP A 12 10.41 -3.95 12.99
C ASP A 12 9.46 -2.86 12.47
N TYR A 13 8.45 -3.24 11.69
CA TYR A 13 7.50 -2.32 11.06
C TYR A 13 6.91 -1.30 12.03
N LEU A 14 6.35 -1.77 13.15
CA LEU A 14 5.67 -0.89 14.10
C LEU A 14 6.63 0.15 14.72
N ALA A 15 7.85 -0.27 15.01
CA ALA A 15 8.85 0.63 15.60
C ALA A 15 9.31 1.69 14.60
N ARG A 16 9.47 1.30 13.33
CA ARG A 16 10.02 2.18 12.29
C ARG A 16 8.99 3.06 11.60
N ARG A 17 7.72 2.64 11.57
CA ARG A 17 6.71 3.36 10.78
C ARG A 17 6.45 4.77 11.29
N THR A 18 6.64 5.03 12.57
CA THR A 18 6.35 6.34 13.16
C THR A 18 7.08 7.48 12.45
N ALA A 19 8.35 7.28 12.10
CA ALA A 19 9.15 8.29 11.41
C ALA A 19 8.74 8.51 9.96
N LEU A 20 8.12 7.51 9.33
CA LEU A 20 7.78 7.52 7.89
C LEU A 20 6.28 7.70 7.65
N ARG A 21 5.47 7.59 8.70
CA ARG A 21 4.02 7.47 8.57
C ARG A 21 3.36 8.70 7.97
N ALA A 22 3.78 9.90 8.36
CA ALA A 22 3.16 11.13 7.86
C ALA A 22 3.29 11.25 6.35
N ASP A 23 4.47 10.99 5.80
CA ASP A 23 4.73 11.09 4.37
C ASP A 23 4.02 9.96 3.60
N HIS A 24 4.04 8.74 4.15
CA HIS A 24 3.31 7.61 3.56
C HIS A 24 1.81 7.89 3.48
N LEU A 25 1.21 8.37 4.57
CA LEU A 25 -0.23 8.66 4.61
C LEU A 25 -0.60 9.83 3.70
N ALA A 26 0.27 10.85 3.58
CA ALA A 26 0.03 11.96 2.67
C ALA A 26 -0.04 11.47 1.22
N LEU A 27 0.88 10.58 0.82
CA LEU A 27 0.90 10.00 -0.51
C LEU A 27 -0.35 9.15 -0.76
N ALA A 28 -0.73 8.32 0.22
CA ALA A 28 -1.92 7.46 0.13
C ALA A 28 -3.21 8.28 0.07
N ARG A 29 -3.33 9.32 0.89
CA ARG A 29 -4.51 10.19 0.88
C ARG A 29 -4.66 10.92 -0.44
N ALA A 30 -3.57 11.39 -1.04
CA ALA A 30 -3.60 12.04 -2.34
C ALA A 30 -4.12 11.08 -3.41
N ALA A 31 -3.67 9.83 -3.40
CA ALA A 31 -4.15 8.80 -4.32
C ALA A 31 -5.64 8.51 -4.10
N HIS A 32 -6.09 8.48 -2.85
CA HIS A 32 -7.49 8.25 -2.50
C HIS A 32 -8.37 9.41 -2.98
N GLU A 33 -7.93 10.64 -2.77
CA GLU A 33 -8.67 11.83 -3.19
C GLU A 33 -8.80 11.93 -4.71
N ARG A 34 -7.82 11.41 -5.47
CA ARG A 34 -7.90 11.33 -6.93
C ARG A 34 -8.86 10.24 -7.42
N GLY A 35 -9.31 9.35 -6.54
CA GLY A 35 -10.14 8.20 -6.90
C GLY A 35 -9.33 6.98 -7.37
N ASP A 36 -8.02 7.00 -7.25
CA ASP A 36 -7.15 5.89 -7.66
C ASP A 36 -7.09 4.79 -6.60
N LEU A 37 -6.94 5.19 -5.34
CA LEU A 37 -6.83 4.28 -4.19
C LEU A 37 -8.19 4.20 -3.49
N LEU A 38 -8.77 2.99 -3.44
CA LEU A 38 -10.07 2.79 -2.84
C LEU A 38 -9.98 2.69 -1.32
N LEU A 39 -9.12 1.82 -0.81
CA LEU A 39 -8.87 1.65 0.61
C LEU A 39 -7.50 1.02 0.84
N ALA A 40 -6.95 1.23 2.04
CA ALA A 40 -5.63 0.74 2.39
C ALA A 40 -5.52 0.55 3.89
N GLY A 41 -4.73 -0.43 4.30
CA GLY A 41 -4.47 -0.68 5.71
C GLY A 41 -3.57 -1.87 5.92
N ALA A 42 -3.02 -1.96 7.13
CA ALA A 42 -2.20 -3.09 7.54
C ALA A 42 -3.03 -4.13 8.28
N LEU A 43 -2.66 -5.38 8.14
CA LEU A 43 -3.30 -6.49 8.85
C LEU A 43 -2.59 -6.67 10.19
N PRO A 44 -3.30 -6.50 11.32
CA PRO A 44 -2.72 -6.77 12.65
C PRO A 44 -2.76 -8.26 13.00
N ASP A 45 -2.06 -8.62 14.07
CA ASP A 45 -2.04 -9.95 14.69
C ASP A 45 -1.52 -11.07 13.79
N PRO A 46 -0.29 -10.99 13.27
CA PRO A 46 0.70 -9.93 13.44
C PRO A 46 0.63 -8.89 12.33
N TYR A 47 1.34 -7.77 12.52
CA TYR A 47 1.53 -6.78 11.45
C TYR A 47 2.61 -7.26 10.49
N ASP A 48 2.25 -8.14 9.57
CA ASP A 48 3.19 -8.69 8.59
C ASP A 48 2.81 -8.37 7.15
N ARG A 49 1.60 -7.85 6.90
CA ARG A 49 1.08 -7.52 5.57
C ARG A 49 0.30 -6.22 5.60
N ALA A 50 0.30 -5.51 4.49
CA ALA A 50 -0.64 -4.42 4.25
C ALA A 50 -1.28 -4.61 2.89
N LEU A 51 -2.53 -4.20 2.76
CA LEU A 51 -3.29 -4.29 1.51
C LEU A 51 -3.70 -2.90 1.07
N LEU A 52 -3.52 -2.61 -0.21
CA LEU A 52 -3.95 -1.36 -0.83
C LEU A 52 -4.75 -1.73 -2.07
N VAL A 53 -6.02 -1.35 -2.10
CA VAL A 53 -6.95 -1.71 -3.18
C VAL A 53 -7.15 -0.50 -4.10
N TRP A 54 -6.95 -0.73 -5.40
CA TRP A 54 -6.89 0.32 -6.41
C TRP A 54 -7.94 0.16 -7.48
N THR A 55 -8.40 1.30 -8.01
CA THR A 55 -9.27 1.36 -9.19
C THR A 55 -8.57 2.10 -10.34
N ALA A 56 -7.25 2.10 -10.33
CA ALA A 56 -6.40 2.78 -11.30
C ALA A 56 -5.62 1.77 -12.14
N PRO A 57 -5.04 2.19 -13.28
CA PRO A 57 -4.15 1.33 -14.07
C PRO A 57 -2.91 0.90 -13.29
N ARG A 58 -2.33 -0.22 -13.68
CA ARG A 58 -1.16 -0.81 -13.01
C ARG A 58 0.01 0.18 -12.90
N GLU A 59 0.27 0.96 -13.93
CA GLU A 59 1.37 1.94 -13.92
C GLU A 59 1.20 3.02 -12.85
N VAL A 60 -0.03 3.36 -12.49
CA VAL A 60 -0.31 4.28 -11.38
C VAL A 60 0.08 3.65 -10.05
N VAL A 61 -0.26 2.37 -9.87
CA VAL A 61 0.10 1.62 -8.66
C VAL A 61 1.61 1.46 -8.55
N GLU A 62 2.27 1.13 -9.66
CA GLU A 62 3.73 1.00 -9.69
C GLU A 62 4.44 2.31 -9.35
N ARG A 63 3.91 3.43 -9.83
CA ARG A 63 4.44 4.75 -9.48
C ARG A 63 4.30 5.05 -7.99
N PHE A 64 3.16 4.70 -7.41
CA PHE A 64 2.95 4.85 -5.97
C PHE A 64 4.01 4.06 -5.18
N VAL A 65 4.23 2.81 -5.55
CA VAL A 65 5.24 1.95 -4.90
C VAL A 65 6.62 2.59 -4.97
N ALA A 66 6.98 3.16 -6.13
CA ALA A 66 8.28 3.78 -6.33
C ALA A 66 8.47 5.04 -5.47
N GLU A 67 7.38 5.72 -5.10
CA GLU A 67 7.41 6.96 -4.32
C GLU A 67 7.16 6.74 -2.83
N ASP A 68 6.61 5.60 -2.43
CA ASP A 68 6.22 5.35 -1.05
C ASP A 68 7.46 5.21 -0.15
N PRO A 69 7.63 6.08 0.87
CA PRO A 69 8.77 5.99 1.78
C PRO A 69 8.81 4.67 2.55
N TYR A 70 7.68 4.00 2.77
CA TYR A 70 7.68 2.66 3.36
C TYR A 70 8.46 1.67 2.50
N VAL A 71 8.42 1.84 1.18
CA VAL A 71 9.15 0.99 0.24
C VAL A 71 10.60 1.46 0.11
N THR A 72 10.81 2.76 -0.14
CA THR A 72 12.15 3.28 -0.41
C THR A 72 13.07 3.17 0.80
N GLU A 73 12.53 3.18 2.02
CA GLU A 73 13.28 3.07 3.27
C GLU A 73 13.32 1.64 3.83
N GLY A 74 12.84 0.66 3.07
CA GLY A 74 12.96 -0.75 3.43
C GLY A 74 12.01 -1.24 4.51
N LEU A 75 10.97 -0.50 4.86
CA LEU A 75 9.94 -0.94 5.79
C LEU A 75 9.07 -2.01 5.16
N VAL A 76 8.84 -1.90 3.86
CA VAL A 76 8.24 -2.92 3.01
C VAL A 76 9.37 -3.72 2.37
N THR A 77 9.42 -5.02 2.63
CA THR A 77 10.50 -5.90 2.18
C THR A 77 10.21 -6.55 0.83
N GLY A 78 8.95 -6.52 0.40
CA GLY A 78 8.53 -7.04 -0.90
C GLY A 78 7.10 -6.64 -1.16
N TRP A 79 6.69 -6.72 -2.41
CA TRP A 79 5.32 -6.36 -2.80
C TRP A 79 4.91 -7.10 -4.06
N THR A 80 3.59 -7.26 -4.21
CA THR A 80 2.97 -7.82 -5.42
C THR A 80 1.76 -6.99 -5.80
N ILE A 81 1.46 -6.94 -7.10
CA ILE A 81 0.25 -6.32 -7.63
C ILE A 81 -0.52 -7.41 -8.36
N ARG A 82 -1.76 -7.65 -7.95
CA ARG A 82 -2.61 -8.68 -8.54
C ARG A 82 -3.98 -8.12 -8.90
N PRO A 83 -4.57 -8.55 -10.03
CA PRO A 83 -5.97 -8.23 -10.29
C PRO A 83 -6.87 -8.94 -9.29
N TRP A 84 -7.93 -8.27 -8.87
CA TRP A 84 -8.96 -8.82 -8.00
C TRP A 84 -10.28 -8.83 -8.74
N ASN A 85 -10.75 -10.02 -9.08
CA ASN A 85 -12.04 -10.19 -9.73
C ASN A 85 -13.15 -10.17 -8.67
N VAL A 86 -13.60 -8.95 -8.33
CA VAL A 86 -14.63 -8.76 -7.31
C VAL A 86 -15.96 -9.25 -7.87
N VAL A 87 -16.62 -10.16 -7.15
CA VAL A 87 -17.92 -10.71 -7.57
C VAL A 87 -19.07 -10.22 -6.69
N ILE A 88 -18.76 -9.66 -5.52
CA ILE A 88 -19.73 -9.05 -4.61
C ILE A 88 -19.12 -7.74 -4.10
N GLY A 89 -19.88 -6.67 -4.25
CA GLY A 89 -19.41 -5.36 -3.79
C GLY A 89 -19.27 -4.34 -4.89
#